data_24d973e585f8fed22072d74cdd100fc5
#
_entry.id   24d973e585f8fed22072d74cdd100fc5
#
_cell.length_a   1.000
_cell.length_b   1.000
_cell.length_c   1.000
_cell.angle_alpha   90.00
_cell.angle_beta   90.00
_cell.angle_gamma   90.00
#
_symmetry.space_group_name_H-M   'P 1'
#
loop_
_entity.id
_entity.type
_entity.pdbx_description
1 polymer ?
#
loop_
_entity_poly.entity_id
_entity_poly.type
_entity_poly.pdbx_seq_one_letter_code
_entity_poly.pdbx_strand_id
1 'polypeptide(L)'
;VRIGLLQFGVTPYPDSALGRVNVEPVFSFHTRISLIKDLPAGTDISYGRTHQLARDSRIAILTAGYGDGVPLELSNCGYVLIHGQACPILGRVTMDQTIVDVTECIEAQIGDCVVLIGKNQDKEITTSEFSQKANTIPWETLCSVTKRVTRVYVGSREL
;
A
#
# COMPACT_ATOMS: atom_id res chain seq x y z
N VAL A 1 25.23 11.08 17.04
CA VAL A 1 24.56 9.81 16.69
C VAL A 1 23.50 10.10 15.64
N ARG A 2 23.36 9.21 14.64
CA ARG A 2 22.33 9.29 13.60
C ARG A 2 21.49 8.02 13.69
N ILE A 3 20.31 8.10 14.32
CA ILE A 3 19.46 6.92 14.58
C ILE A 3 18.81 6.41 13.29
N GLY A 4 18.47 7.31 12.38
CA GLY A 4 17.90 6.96 11.07
C GLY A 4 16.55 6.24 11.17
N LEU A 5 16.39 5.12 10.45
CA LEU A 5 15.13 4.39 10.34
C LEU A 5 14.61 3.78 11.65
N LEU A 6 15.50 3.50 12.62
CA LEU A 6 15.06 2.93 13.89
C LEU A 6 14.04 3.81 14.62
N GLN A 7 14.10 5.14 14.45
CA GLN A 7 13.09 6.06 15.01
C GLN A 7 11.70 5.90 14.38
N PHE A 8 11.64 5.29 13.19
CA PHE A 8 10.37 4.96 12.51
C PHE A 8 9.94 3.51 12.74
N GLY A 9 10.65 2.78 13.63
CA GLY A 9 10.38 1.38 13.87
C GLY A 9 10.73 0.47 12.70
N VAL A 10 11.70 0.87 11.88
CA VAL A 10 12.14 0.09 10.73
C VAL A 10 13.60 -0.34 10.93
N THR A 11 13.84 -1.65 10.89
CA THR A 11 15.18 -2.24 10.96
C THR A 11 15.70 -2.44 9.54
N PRO A 12 16.71 -1.67 9.08
CA PRO A 12 17.14 -1.70 7.67
C PRO A 12 17.89 -2.98 7.31
N TYR A 13 18.50 -3.63 8.30
CA TYR A 13 19.34 -4.83 8.12
C TYR A 13 18.97 -5.85 9.20
N PRO A 14 17.97 -6.71 8.99
CA PRO A 14 17.49 -7.67 9.99
C PRO A 14 18.58 -8.63 10.47
N ASP A 15 19.53 -8.99 9.60
CA ASP A 15 20.65 -9.91 9.93
C ASP A 15 21.82 -9.22 10.63
N SER A 16 21.76 -7.91 10.85
CA SER A 16 22.80 -7.14 11.55
C SER A 16 22.55 -7.06 13.05
N ALA A 17 23.53 -6.49 13.79
CA ALA A 17 23.33 -6.19 15.22
C ALA A 17 22.12 -5.27 15.47
N LEU A 18 21.71 -4.44 14.50
CA LEU A 18 20.52 -3.60 14.56
C LEU A 18 19.23 -4.40 14.49
N GLY A 19 19.24 -5.58 13.88
CA GLY A 19 18.08 -6.50 13.85
C GLY A 19 17.72 -7.08 15.22
N ARG A 20 18.61 -6.94 16.21
CA ARG A 20 18.36 -7.37 17.60
C ARG A 20 17.62 -6.32 18.43
N VAL A 21 17.46 -5.11 17.90
CA VAL A 21 16.70 -4.03 18.56
C VAL A 21 15.23 -4.24 18.27
N ASN A 22 14.44 -4.48 19.30
CA ASN A 22 12.99 -4.57 19.15
C ASN A 22 12.43 -3.15 18.96
N VAL A 23 11.88 -2.90 17.78
CA VAL A 23 11.25 -1.61 17.43
C VAL A 23 9.86 -1.89 16.84
N GLU A 24 8.92 -0.98 17.09
CA GLU A 24 7.59 -1.04 16.55
C GLU A 24 7.42 0.03 15.45
N PRO A 25 6.83 -0.33 14.28
CA PRO A 25 6.53 0.63 13.23
C PRO A 25 5.62 1.75 13.73
N VAL A 26 6.05 3.01 13.51
CA VAL A 26 5.28 4.21 13.87
C VAL A 26 4.59 4.86 12.67
N PHE A 27 4.72 4.27 11.49
CA PHE A 27 4.17 4.78 10.26
C PHE A 27 3.20 3.78 9.63
N SER A 28 2.05 4.27 9.22
CA SER A 28 1.11 3.54 8.37
C SER A 28 0.60 4.45 7.26
N PHE A 29 0.30 3.87 6.09
CA PHE A 29 -0.22 4.58 4.94
C PHE A 29 -1.55 3.96 4.51
N HIS A 30 -2.59 4.76 4.57
CA HIS A 30 -3.96 4.33 4.31
C HIS A 30 -4.59 5.16 3.19
N THR A 31 -5.54 4.55 2.49
CA THR A 31 -6.41 5.21 1.51
C THR A 31 -7.82 4.66 1.64
N ARG A 32 -8.71 5.02 0.70
CA ARG A 32 -10.08 4.54 0.68
C ARG A 32 -10.49 4.08 -0.71
N ILE A 33 -11.47 3.18 -0.76
CA ILE A 33 -12.15 2.79 -1.99
C ILE A 33 -13.10 3.92 -2.40
N SER A 34 -12.91 4.44 -3.61
CA SER A 34 -13.79 5.47 -4.20
C SER A 34 -14.86 4.89 -5.13
N LEU A 35 -14.58 3.76 -5.76
CA LEU A 35 -15.48 3.14 -6.73
C LEU A 35 -15.23 1.64 -6.77
N ILE A 36 -16.28 0.86 -7.00
CA ILE A 36 -16.23 -0.58 -7.28
C ILE A 36 -16.94 -0.83 -8.60
N LYS A 37 -16.40 -1.72 -9.42
CA LYS A 37 -17.00 -2.16 -10.69
C LYS A 37 -16.83 -3.66 -10.88
N ASP A 38 -17.83 -4.29 -11.43
CA ASP A 38 -17.75 -5.63 -11.99
C ASP A 38 -17.45 -5.51 -13.49
N LEU A 39 -16.39 -6.16 -13.94
CA LEU A 39 -15.88 -6.09 -15.30
C LEU A 39 -15.68 -7.50 -15.88
N PRO A 40 -16.05 -7.73 -17.15
CA PRO A 40 -15.90 -9.04 -17.78
C PRO A 40 -14.42 -9.37 -18.09
N ALA A 41 -14.13 -10.67 -18.21
CA ALA A 41 -12.88 -11.17 -18.75
C ALA A 41 -12.52 -10.46 -20.06
N GLY A 42 -11.23 -10.27 -20.29
CA GLY A 42 -10.72 -9.57 -21.47
C GLY A 42 -10.71 -8.04 -21.38
N THR A 43 -11.25 -7.45 -20.28
CA THR A 43 -11.20 -6.00 -20.06
C THR A 43 -9.76 -5.56 -19.77
N ASP A 44 -9.30 -4.54 -20.47
CA ASP A 44 -8.00 -3.90 -20.22
C ASP A 44 -8.08 -2.93 -19.06
N ILE A 45 -7.06 -2.94 -18.18
CA ILE A 45 -7.00 -2.13 -16.96
C ILE A 45 -5.92 -1.06 -17.05
N SER A 46 -6.28 0.17 -16.71
CA SER A 46 -5.41 1.33 -16.56
C SER A 46 -4.67 1.76 -17.85
N TYR A 47 -3.80 2.77 -17.71
CA TYR A 47 -3.02 3.34 -18.80
C TYR A 47 -2.04 2.32 -19.40
N GLY A 48 -1.93 2.35 -20.73
CA GLY A 48 -1.03 1.47 -21.47
C GLY A 48 -1.52 0.04 -21.57
N ARG A 49 -2.71 -0.29 -21.00
CA ARG A 49 -3.32 -1.63 -21.08
C ARG A 49 -2.34 -2.74 -20.68
N THR A 50 -1.57 -2.50 -19.61
CA THR A 50 -0.51 -3.43 -19.17
C THR A 50 -1.05 -4.62 -18.40
N HIS A 51 -2.36 -4.64 -18.13
CA HIS A 51 -3.08 -5.74 -17.50
C HIS A 51 -4.41 -5.97 -18.21
N GLN A 52 -4.70 -7.23 -18.51
CA GLN A 52 -5.99 -7.65 -19.04
C GLN A 52 -6.60 -8.68 -18.07
N LEU A 53 -7.88 -8.52 -17.75
CA LEU A 53 -8.58 -9.43 -16.84
C LEU A 53 -8.70 -10.82 -17.48
N ALA A 54 -8.18 -11.84 -16.79
CA ALA A 54 -8.28 -13.23 -17.22
C ALA A 54 -9.63 -13.88 -16.95
N ARG A 55 -10.42 -13.29 -16.05
CA ARG A 55 -11.76 -13.74 -15.63
C ARG A 55 -12.66 -12.54 -15.35
N ASP A 56 -13.95 -12.78 -15.25
CA ASP A 56 -14.86 -11.78 -14.70
C ASP A 56 -14.39 -11.40 -13.31
N SER A 57 -14.20 -10.12 -13.07
CA SER A 57 -13.54 -9.62 -11.87
C SER A 57 -14.26 -8.41 -11.30
N ARG A 58 -14.27 -8.33 -9.98
CA ARG A 58 -14.68 -7.15 -9.23
C ARG A 58 -13.44 -6.35 -8.89
N ILE A 59 -13.38 -5.12 -9.38
CA ILE A 59 -12.25 -4.22 -9.14
C ILE A 59 -12.65 -3.06 -8.23
N ALA A 60 -11.68 -2.55 -7.45
CA ALA A 60 -11.84 -1.33 -6.68
C ALA A 60 -10.83 -0.28 -7.16
N ILE A 61 -11.29 0.99 -7.17
CA ILE A 61 -10.46 2.17 -7.45
C ILE A 61 -10.18 2.86 -6.12
N LEU A 62 -8.91 3.04 -5.82
CA LEU A 62 -8.40 3.67 -4.61
C LEU A 62 -8.04 5.13 -4.87
N THR A 63 -8.22 6.00 -3.86
CA THR A 63 -7.91 7.44 -3.93
C THR A 63 -6.45 7.75 -3.59
N ALA A 64 -5.51 6.94 -4.05
CA ALA A 64 -4.08 7.17 -3.89
C ALA A 64 -3.33 6.69 -5.13
N GLY A 65 -2.34 7.46 -5.56
CA GLY A 65 -1.48 7.16 -6.69
C GLY A 65 -0.06 7.69 -6.47
N TYR A 66 0.75 7.80 -7.55
CA TYR A 66 2.13 8.23 -7.39
C TYR A 66 2.25 9.69 -6.94
N GLY A 67 1.24 10.53 -7.17
CA GLY A 67 1.17 11.89 -6.63
C GLY A 67 1.02 11.94 -5.11
N ASP A 68 0.66 10.82 -4.47
CA ASP A 68 0.49 10.67 -3.02
C ASP A 68 1.65 9.91 -2.38
N GLY A 69 2.47 9.24 -3.17
CA GLY A 69 3.60 8.44 -2.70
C GLY A 69 3.42 6.92 -2.91
N VAL A 70 2.48 6.50 -3.76
CA VAL A 70 2.38 5.09 -4.20
C VAL A 70 3.28 4.91 -5.42
N PRO A 71 4.40 4.18 -5.32
CA PRO A 71 5.35 4.05 -6.42
C PRO A 71 4.74 3.45 -7.69
N LEU A 72 5.15 3.97 -8.86
CA LEU A 72 4.72 3.45 -10.16
C LEU A 72 5.16 1.99 -10.36
N GLU A 73 6.26 1.60 -9.74
CA GLU A 73 6.86 0.27 -9.77
C GLU A 73 5.97 -0.81 -9.15
N LEU A 74 5.00 -0.42 -8.32
CA LEU A 74 4.00 -1.36 -7.78
C LEU A 74 2.96 -1.80 -8.81
N SER A 75 2.95 -1.22 -10.01
CA SER A 75 2.06 -1.61 -11.10
C SER A 75 2.18 -3.10 -11.41
N ASN A 76 1.07 -3.83 -11.38
CA ASN A 76 0.97 -5.28 -11.65
C ASN A 76 1.74 -6.22 -10.70
N CYS A 77 2.40 -5.71 -9.66
CA CYS A 77 3.19 -6.56 -8.75
C CYS A 77 2.95 -6.27 -7.25
N GLY A 78 2.40 -5.09 -6.93
CA GLY A 78 2.02 -4.74 -5.58
C GLY A 78 0.68 -5.33 -5.14
N TYR A 79 0.38 -5.16 -3.86
CA TYR A 79 -0.94 -5.44 -3.31
C TYR A 79 -1.23 -4.49 -2.13
N VAL A 80 -2.48 -4.45 -1.73
CA VAL A 80 -2.97 -3.71 -0.56
C VAL A 80 -3.73 -4.65 0.36
N LEU A 81 -4.02 -4.22 1.58
CA LEU A 81 -4.89 -4.98 2.48
C LEU A 81 -6.25 -4.30 2.64
N ILE A 82 -7.32 -5.11 2.47
CA ILE A 82 -8.71 -4.73 2.69
C ILE A 82 -9.37 -5.85 3.50
N HIS A 83 -9.96 -5.55 4.65
CA HIS A 83 -10.59 -6.55 5.54
C HIS A 83 -9.70 -7.78 5.82
N GLY A 84 -8.38 -7.57 6.03
CA GLY A 84 -7.42 -8.65 6.25
C GLY A 84 -7.06 -9.47 5.01
N GLN A 85 -7.54 -9.08 3.83
CA GLN A 85 -7.25 -9.78 2.58
C GLN A 85 -6.26 -9.00 1.72
N ALA A 86 -5.34 -9.71 1.07
CA ALA A 86 -4.40 -9.13 0.12
C ALA A 86 -5.10 -8.99 -1.24
N CYS A 87 -5.23 -7.75 -1.71
CA CYS A 87 -5.88 -7.38 -2.97
C CYS A 87 -4.81 -6.90 -3.96
N PRO A 88 -4.51 -7.64 -5.05
CA PRO A 88 -3.47 -7.31 -6.01
C PRO A 88 -3.73 -5.98 -6.73
N ILE A 89 -2.67 -5.23 -7.01
CA ILE A 89 -2.72 -4.04 -7.86
C ILE A 89 -2.77 -4.49 -9.32
N LEU A 90 -3.78 -3.99 -10.05
CA LEU A 90 -4.04 -4.28 -11.44
C LEU A 90 -3.68 -3.09 -12.34
N GLY A 91 -2.85 -3.34 -13.34
CA GLY A 91 -2.45 -2.32 -14.30
C GLY A 91 -1.53 -1.27 -13.68
N ARG A 92 -1.39 -0.16 -14.38
CA ARG A 92 -0.47 0.92 -14.01
C ARG A 92 -1.05 1.79 -12.89
N VAL A 93 -0.25 2.05 -11.86
CA VAL A 93 -0.55 3.10 -10.86
C VAL A 93 -0.61 4.44 -11.59
N THR A 94 -1.64 5.25 -11.32
CA THR A 94 -1.80 6.58 -11.92
C THR A 94 -1.42 7.68 -10.93
N MET A 95 -1.52 8.93 -11.33
CA MET A 95 -1.18 10.06 -10.44
C MET A 95 -2.01 10.06 -9.16
N ASP A 96 -3.32 9.81 -9.29
CA ASP A 96 -4.28 10.01 -8.22
C ASP A 96 -5.00 8.72 -7.79
N GLN A 97 -4.78 7.60 -8.51
CA GLN A 97 -5.56 6.38 -8.33
C GLN A 97 -4.72 5.12 -8.51
N THR A 98 -5.12 4.09 -7.79
CA THR A 98 -4.63 2.71 -7.93
C THR A 98 -5.82 1.78 -8.07
N ILE A 99 -5.75 0.82 -8.99
CA ILE A 99 -6.81 -0.18 -9.21
C ILE A 99 -6.37 -1.49 -8.59
N VAL A 100 -7.27 -2.15 -7.86
CA VAL A 100 -7.00 -3.44 -7.21
C VAL A 100 -8.11 -4.46 -7.49
N ASP A 101 -7.73 -5.75 -7.50
CA ASP A 101 -8.69 -6.85 -7.59
C ASP A 101 -9.31 -7.11 -6.21
N VAL A 102 -10.62 -7.01 -6.11
CA VAL A 102 -11.40 -7.31 -4.90
C VAL A 102 -12.40 -8.45 -5.13
N THR A 103 -12.19 -9.26 -6.18
CA THR A 103 -13.10 -10.36 -6.53
C THR A 103 -13.29 -11.33 -5.35
N GLU A 104 -12.22 -11.66 -4.66
CA GLU A 104 -12.26 -12.55 -3.48
C GLU A 104 -12.63 -11.79 -2.18
N CYS A 105 -12.55 -10.47 -2.18
CA CYS A 105 -12.91 -9.62 -1.05
C CYS A 105 -14.35 -9.13 -1.19
N ILE A 106 -15.31 -10.07 -1.06
CA ILE A 106 -16.74 -9.83 -1.33
C ILE A 106 -17.37 -8.76 -0.44
N GLU A 107 -16.82 -8.56 0.76
CA GLU A 107 -17.28 -7.55 1.73
C GLU A 107 -16.83 -6.13 1.40
N ALA A 108 -15.88 -5.97 0.45
CA ALA A 108 -15.34 -4.66 0.10
C ALA A 108 -16.44 -3.71 -0.37
N GLN A 109 -16.46 -2.49 0.19
CA GLN A 109 -17.44 -1.45 -0.09
C GLN A 109 -16.77 -0.10 -0.36
N ILE A 110 -17.46 0.79 -1.05
CA ILE A 110 -17.05 2.19 -1.23
C ILE A 110 -16.91 2.86 0.14
N GLY A 111 -15.78 3.54 0.36
CA GLY A 111 -15.46 4.20 1.63
C GLY A 111 -14.61 3.35 2.56
N ASP A 112 -14.45 2.05 2.31
CA ASP A 112 -13.62 1.19 3.15
C ASP A 112 -12.17 1.64 3.20
N CYS A 113 -11.58 1.46 4.37
CA CYS A 113 -10.17 1.72 4.60
C CYS A 113 -9.32 0.65 3.92
N VAL A 114 -8.34 1.11 3.16
CA VAL A 114 -7.36 0.29 2.46
C VAL A 114 -5.98 0.59 3.02
N VAL A 115 -5.23 -0.45 3.38
CA VAL A 115 -3.89 -0.32 3.94
C VAL A 115 -2.85 -0.58 2.86
N LEU A 116 -2.04 0.43 2.59
CA LEU A 116 -0.87 0.37 1.70
C LEU A 116 0.38 -0.04 2.48
N ILE A 117 0.57 0.53 3.68
CA ILE A 117 1.61 0.18 4.64
C ILE A 117 0.97 0.14 6.03
N GLY A 118 1.23 -0.91 6.81
CA GLY A 118 0.72 -1.10 8.16
C GLY A 118 -0.11 -2.36 8.32
N LYS A 119 -0.82 -2.44 9.46
CA LYS A 119 -1.62 -3.60 9.85
C LYS A 119 -3.07 -3.47 9.42
N ASN A 120 -3.63 -4.59 8.98
CA ASN A 120 -5.06 -4.76 8.75
C ASN A 120 -5.46 -6.15 9.24
N GLN A 121 -6.18 -6.21 10.37
CA GLN A 121 -6.44 -7.44 11.12
C GLN A 121 -5.11 -8.18 11.43
N ASP A 122 -5.01 -9.46 11.07
CA ASP A 122 -3.84 -10.30 11.35
C ASP A 122 -2.72 -10.18 10.30
N LYS A 123 -2.92 -9.35 9.27
CA LYS A 123 -1.92 -9.14 8.21
C LYS A 123 -1.28 -7.77 8.31
N GLU A 124 -0.07 -7.69 7.80
CA GLU A 124 0.72 -6.46 7.76
C GLU A 124 1.46 -6.34 6.42
N ILE A 125 1.51 -5.13 5.89
CA ILE A 125 2.48 -4.73 4.86
C ILE A 125 3.49 -3.84 5.55
N THR A 126 4.71 -4.34 5.74
CA THR A 126 5.78 -3.55 6.35
C THR A 126 6.33 -2.53 5.36
N THR A 127 6.92 -1.44 5.86
CA THR A 127 7.63 -0.46 5.01
C THR A 127 8.73 -1.13 4.18
N SER A 128 9.43 -2.12 4.74
CA SER A 128 10.48 -2.87 4.05
C SER A 128 9.93 -3.70 2.90
N GLU A 129 8.82 -4.43 3.12
CA GLU A 129 8.18 -5.22 2.07
C GLU A 129 7.64 -4.34 0.95
N PHE A 130 6.94 -3.24 1.29
CA PHE A 130 6.43 -2.28 0.32
C PHE A 130 7.56 -1.70 -0.54
N SER A 131 8.67 -1.30 0.09
CA SER A 131 9.85 -0.78 -0.60
C SER A 131 10.48 -1.82 -1.53
N GLN A 132 10.62 -3.06 -1.06
CA GLN A 132 11.19 -4.15 -1.86
C GLN A 132 10.36 -4.42 -3.12
N LYS A 133 9.03 -4.45 -2.99
CA LYS A 133 8.11 -4.63 -4.13
C LYS A 133 8.19 -3.45 -5.12
N ALA A 134 8.44 -2.25 -4.61
CA ALA A 134 8.66 -1.05 -5.41
C ALA A 134 10.11 -0.90 -5.95
N ASN A 135 10.95 -1.92 -5.77
CA ASN A 135 12.36 -1.90 -6.18
C ASN A 135 13.13 -0.70 -5.61
N THR A 136 12.84 -0.32 -4.37
CA THR A 136 13.45 0.80 -3.66
C THR A 136 13.81 0.44 -2.22
N ILE A 137 14.14 1.44 -1.40
CA ILE A 137 14.56 1.30 -0.01
C ILE A 137 13.59 2.01 0.94
N PRO A 138 13.47 1.57 2.21
CA PRO A 138 12.55 2.16 3.19
C PRO A 138 12.72 3.68 3.40
N TRP A 139 13.95 4.20 3.28
CA TRP A 139 14.21 5.64 3.38
C TRP A 139 13.47 6.43 2.30
N GLU A 140 13.56 5.97 1.05
CA GLU A 140 12.89 6.60 -0.08
C GLU A 140 11.37 6.51 0.08
N THR A 141 10.85 5.33 0.44
CA THR A 141 9.42 5.14 0.70
C THR A 141 8.87 6.13 1.73
N LEU A 142 9.56 6.31 2.86
CA LEU A 142 9.11 7.26 3.88
C LEU A 142 9.18 8.72 3.40
N CYS A 143 10.15 9.05 2.54
CA CYS A 143 10.28 10.39 1.97
C CYS A 143 9.31 10.64 0.81
N SER A 144 8.86 9.62 0.09
CA SER A 144 8.02 9.74 -1.10
C SER A 144 6.58 10.16 -0.82
N VAL A 145 6.09 9.93 0.40
CA VAL A 145 4.72 10.31 0.77
C VAL A 145 4.60 11.83 0.77
N THR A 146 3.82 12.37 -0.16
CA THR A 146 3.76 13.80 -0.47
C THR A 146 2.91 14.60 0.53
N LYS A 147 2.93 15.92 0.41
CA LYS A 147 2.11 16.83 1.24
C LYS A 147 0.60 16.73 0.95
N ARG A 148 0.21 16.06 -0.13
CA ARG A 148 -1.20 15.80 -0.46
C ARG A 148 -1.86 14.88 0.56
N VAL A 149 -1.08 13.97 1.16
CA VAL A 149 -1.58 13.01 2.15
C VAL A 149 -1.68 13.69 3.52
N THR A 150 -2.86 13.67 4.11
CA THR A 150 -3.08 14.20 5.47
C THR A 150 -2.31 13.36 6.49
N ARG A 151 -1.53 14.00 7.35
CA ARG A 151 -0.84 13.35 8.48
C ARG A 151 -1.77 13.36 9.70
N VAL A 152 -2.02 12.19 10.25
CA VAL A 152 -2.76 12.01 11.50
C VAL A 152 -1.81 11.42 12.52
N TYR A 153 -1.57 12.14 13.61
CA TYR A 153 -0.75 11.66 14.72
C TYR A 153 -1.68 11.00 15.74
N VAL A 154 -1.47 9.70 15.97
CA VAL A 154 -2.26 8.91 16.92
C VAL A 154 -1.41 8.58 18.12
N GLY A 155 -1.94 8.86 19.31
CA GLY A 155 -1.43 8.37 20.60
C GLY A 155 -0.09 8.96 21.04
N SER A 156 -0.13 10.06 21.77
CA SER A 156 0.56 10.09 23.05
C SER A 156 -0.53 9.93 24.11
N ARG A 157 -0.64 8.78 24.74
CA ARG A 157 -1.15 8.79 26.12
C ARG A 157 -0.22 9.75 26.85
N GLU A 158 -0.79 10.79 27.45
CA GLU A 158 -0.06 11.65 28.34
C GLU A 158 0.75 10.77 29.30
N LEU A 159 2.07 10.99 29.28
CA LEU A 159 2.99 10.42 30.25
C LEU A 159 2.74 11.09 31.60
#